data_bd0396d780fcd99b74f29a9c23e8cb6f
#
_entry.id   bd0396d780fcd99b74f29a9c23e8cb6f
#
_cell.length_a   1.000
_cell.length_b   1.000
_cell.length_c   1.000
_cell.angle_alpha   90.00
_cell.angle_beta   90.00
_cell.angle_gamma   90.00
#
_symmetry.space_group_name_H-M   'P 1'
#
loop_
_entity.id
_entity.type
_entity.pdbx_description
1 polymer ?
#
loop_
_entity_poly.entity_id
_entity_poly.type
_entity_poly.pdbx_seq_one_letter_code
_entity_poly.pdbx_strand_id
1 'polypeptide(L)'
;MSDARRGASAPHTARRSAPLDGRRVGTVRSTTVARETGGRARPHDEGRGVAKVGKDPWIRPLRGTADVRARVVFFPHAGGAASFYAPFARRFPDGYDVAAVQYPGRQERWEEPFVTTVEGLADRLLPSLRRWASEPVPLVLVGHSMGASVAFESTLRLGHDRLTAHCRLVVSGRAAPSVTREAQEFDSDQDLLDHLARLGGTDPAILSSPDLMDLALPAVRNDYRAVTRYQPVPDAVVETPVLCLTGDRDPQVTPEEAAAWKSHTTAGFRLETLPGGHFFLSDHQDTVVRLVAACAEAGDR
;
A
#
# COMPACT_ATOMS: atom_id res chain seq x y z
N MET A 1 -38.29 -51.45 -5.88
CA MET A 1 -38.44 -52.11 -4.58
C MET A 1 -37.76 -51.17 -3.61
N SER A 2 -38.49 -50.25 -3.00
CA SER A 2 -39.08 -50.34 -1.66
C SER A 2 -37.98 -50.09 -0.59
N ASP A 3 -37.99 -49.14 0.32
CA ASP A 3 -39.09 -48.44 0.95
C ASP A 3 -38.57 -47.31 1.83
N ALA A 4 -39.22 -46.26 1.89
CA ALA A 4 -39.44 -45.17 2.75
C ALA A 4 -39.53 -45.44 4.27
N ARG A 5 -39.19 -44.43 5.12
CA ARG A 5 -39.93 -43.92 6.30
C ARG A 5 -39.13 -42.75 6.91
N ARG A 6 -39.53 -41.50 6.92
CA ARG A 6 -40.56 -40.70 7.68
C ARG A 6 -40.47 -40.80 9.21
N GLY A 7 -40.32 -39.65 9.83
CA GLY A 7 -40.58 -39.33 11.22
C GLY A 7 -39.95 -37.98 11.56
N ALA A 8 -40.53 -36.89 11.56
CA ALA A 8 -41.70 -36.17 12.08
C ALA A 8 -41.54 -35.75 13.56
N SER A 9 -41.72 -34.42 13.75
CA SER A 9 -42.33 -33.67 14.87
C SER A 9 -41.44 -33.27 16.04
N ALA A 10 -41.11 -32.03 16.26
CA ALA A 10 -41.82 -30.76 16.67
C ALA A 10 -41.77 -30.54 18.21
N PRO A 11 -42.23 -29.43 18.79
CA PRO A 11 -41.35 -28.33 19.32
C PRO A 11 -41.68 -28.04 20.79
N HIS A 12 -40.84 -27.27 21.52
CA HIS A 12 -41.25 -26.65 22.80
C HIS A 12 -40.57 -25.32 23.01
N THR A 13 -41.34 -24.29 22.90
CA THR A 13 -42.01 -23.38 23.89
C THR A 13 -41.08 -22.32 24.51
N ALA A 14 -41.56 -21.13 24.26
CA ALA A 14 -41.13 -19.84 24.80
C ALA A 14 -41.26 -19.75 26.33
N ARG A 15 -40.39 -18.96 26.96
CA ARG A 15 -40.70 -18.22 28.18
C ARG A 15 -40.28 -16.77 28.06
N ARG A 16 -41.31 -15.92 28.08
CA ARG A 16 -41.20 -14.48 28.37
C ARG A 16 -41.05 -14.27 29.88
N SER A 17 -40.26 -13.27 30.26
CA SER A 17 -40.51 -12.51 31.49
C SER A 17 -40.05 -11.07 31.30
N ALA A 18 -40.95 -10.14 31.58
CA ALA A 18 -40.84 -8.70 31.51
C ALA A 18 -40.54 -8.11 32.93
N PRO A 19 -40.65 -6.80 33.19
CA PRO A 19 -39.55 -5.96 33.68
C PRO A 19 -39.79 -5.47 35.12
N LEU A 20 -38.81 -4.84 35.75
CA LEU A 20 -38.93 -4.05 37.00
C LEU A 20 -38.16 -2.73 36.84
N ASP A 21 -38.84 -1.74 36.78
CA ASP A 21 -39.23 -0.46 37.35
C ASP A 21 -38.27 0.13 38.41
N GLY A 22 -37.89 1.39 38.16
CA GLY A 22 -37.94 2.50 39.09
C GLY A 22 -36.80 2.71 40.10
N ARG A 23 -36.06 3.80 39.90
CA ARG A 23 -36.06 4.93 40.90
C ARG A 23 -35.20 6.12 40.45
N ARG A 24 -35.84 7.27 40.40
CA ARG A 24 -35.25 8.63 40.37
C ARG A 24 -34.76 9.03 41.75
N VAL A 25 -33.61 9.72 41.77
CA VAL A 25 -33.26 10.75 42.77
C VAL A 25 -32.09 11.53 42.14
N GLY A 26 -31.96 12.83 41.99
CA GLY A 26 -32.42 13.97 42.71
C GLY A 26 -31.41 15.06 42.40
N THR A 27 -31.88 16.18 41.89
CA THR A 27 -31.17 17.40 41.52
C THR A 27 -30.57 18.08 42.72
N VAL A 28 -29.30 18.54 42.65
CA VAL A 28 -28.80 19.62 43.51
C VAL A 28 -28.20 20.71 42.63
N ARG A 29 -28.88 21.84 42.58
CA ARG A 29 -28.36 23.12 42.06
C ARG A 29 -27.46 23.76 43.13
N SER A 30 -26.29 24.25 42.73
CA SER A 30 -25.58 25.25 43.51
C SER A 30 -25.18 26.41 42.61
N THR A 31 -25.76 27.53 42.89
CA THR A 31 -25.46 28.87 42.38
C THR A 31 -24.28 29.44 43.09
N THR A 32 -23.27 29.97 42.42
CA THR A 32 -22.37 30.97 42.97
C THR A 32 -21.99 32.02 41.93
N VAL A 33 -22.10 33.22 42.39
CA VAL A 33 -22.11 34.56 41.82
C VAL A 33 -20.83 34.92 41.04
N ALA A 34 -21.05 35.71 39.99
CA ALA A 34 -20.07 36.39 39.16
C ALA A 34 -19.24 37.43 39.93
N ARG A 35 -17.98 37.58 39.49
CA ARG A 35 -17.22 38.82 39.60
C ARG A 35 -16.53 39.11 38.28
N GLU A 36 -16.99 40.15 37.60
CA GLU A 36 -16.35 40.79 36.46
C GLU A 36 -15.06 41.48 36.87
N THR A 37 -13.96 41.20 36.21
CA THR A 37 -12.86 42.15 36.05
C THR A 37 -12.41 42.10 34.58
N GLY A 38 -12.58 43.22 33.90
CA GLY A 38 -12.25 43.40 32.49
C GLY A 38 -10.73 43.39 32.25
N GLY A 39 -10.34 42.62 31.28
CA GLY A 39 -9.03 42.64 30.66
C GLY A 39 -9.19 42.34 29.19
N ARG A 40 -9.03 43.34 28.31
CA ARG A 40 -8.98 43.17 26.87
C ARG A 40 -7.75 42.35 26.51
N ALA A 41 -7.94 41.06 26.27
CA ALA A 41 -6.96 40.22 25.62
C ALA A 41 -7.16 40.33 24.09
N ARG A 42 -6.07 40.56 23.35
CA ARG A 42 -5.98 40.54 21.92
C ARG A 42 -6.28 39.10 21.43
N PRO A 43 -6.92 38.93 20.26
CA PRO A 43 -7.11 37.59 19.73
C PRO A 43 -5.73 37.00 19.34
N HIS A 44 -5.35 35.97 20.08
CA HIS A 44 -4.28 35.07 19.68
C HIS A 44 -4.74 34.35 18.41
N ASP A 45 -3.93 34.45 17.36
CA ASP A 45 -3.97 33.69 16.14
C ASP A 45 -4.04 32.18 16.51
N GLU A 46 -5.23 31.62 16.47
CA GLU A 46 -5.44 30.19 16.61
C GLU A 46 -4.83 29.53 15.36
N GLY A 47 -3.63 29.00 15.53
CA GLY A 47 -2.95 28.18 14.57
C GLY A 47 -3.92 27.19 13.96
N ARG A 48 -4.00 27.18 12.63
CA ARG A 48 -4.75 26.23 11.82
C ARG A 48 -4.43 24.83 12.34
N GLY A 49 -5.36 24.29 13.09
CA GLY A 49 -5.28 22.92 13.61
C GLY A 49 -5.18 21.97 12.45
N VAL A 50 -4.05 21.30 12.33
CA VAL A 50 -3.91 20.10 11.49
C VAL A 50 -5.01 19.15 11.93
N ALA A 51 -6.04 19.01 11.12
CA ALA A 51 -7.08 18.02 11.34
C ALA A 51 -6.39 16.68 11.59
N LYS A 52 -6.64 16.08 12.76
CA LYS A 52 -6.22 14.70 13.05
C LYS A 52 -6.90 13.83 12.01
N VAL A 53 -6.23 13.57 10.88
CA VAL A 53 -6.63 12.58 9.90
C VAL A 53 -6.71 11.27 10.66
N GLY A 54 -7.92 10.70 10.79
CA GLY A 54 -8.10 9.37 11.36
C GLY A 54 -7.09 8.42 10.71
N LYS A 55 -6.52 7.48 11.49
CA LYS A 55 -5.49 6.54 10.99
C LYS A 55 -5.96 5.92 9.68
N ASP A 56 -5.31 6.28 8.59
CA ASP A 56 -5.58 5.70 7.28
C ASP A 56 -5.08 4.25 7.30
N PRO A 57 -5.94 3.24 7.12
CA PRO A 57 -5.48 1.85 7.18
C PRO A 57 -4.62 1.46 5.97
N TRP A 58 -4.74 2.20 4.85
CA TRP A 58 -4.07 1.87 3.60
C TRP A 58 -2.68 2.47 3.45
N ILE A 59 -2.46 3.68 3.97
CA ILE A 59 -1.17 4.37 3.86
C ILE A 59 -0.60 4.55 5.26
N ARG A 60 0.45 3.79 5.56
CA ARG A 60 1.17 3.82 6.83
C ARG A 60 2.31 4.81 6.77
N PRO A 61 2.28 5.89 7.56
CA PRO A 61 3.42 6.79 7.68
C PRO A 61 4.65 6.07 8.24
N LEU A 62 5.80 6.27 7.62
CA LEU A 62 7.10 5.74 8.05
C LEU A 62 8.02 6.87 8.55
N ARG A 63 7.91 8.05 7.92
CA ARG A 63 8.60 9.27 8.29
C ARG A 63 7.73 10.46 7.96
N GLY A 64 7.63 11.42 8.88
CA GLY A 64 6.94 12.70 8.67
C GLY A 64 7.88 13.87 8.89
N THR A 65 7.57 15.01 8.28
CA THR A 65 8.26 16.28 8.45
C THR A 65 7.26 17.41 8.63
N ALA A 66 7.66 18.49 9.30
CA ALA A 66 6.81 19.66 9.49
C ALA A 66 6.76 20.53 8.20
N ASP A 67 7.85 20.54 7.44
CA ASP A 67 7.98 21.28 6.17
C ASP A 67 8.05 20.28 5.01
N VAL A 68 6.88 19.96 4.45
CA VAL A 68 6.75 18.96 3.41
C VAL A 68 7.08 19.56 2.05
N ARG A 69 8.20 19.13 1.45
CA ARG A 69 8.63 19.50 0.09
C ARG A 69 8.28 18.45 -0.95
N ALA A 70 8.21 17.18 -0.54
CA ALA A 70 7.81 16.06 -1.39
C ALA A 70 7.23 14.91 -0.56
N ARG A 71 6.45 14.06 -1.21
CA ARG A 71 5.84 12.86 -0.65
C ARG A 71 6.25 11.63 -1.42
N VAL A 72 6.47 10.53 -0.70
CA VAL A 72 6.81 9.23 -1.28
C VAL A 72 5.92 8.16 -0.68
N VAL A 73 5.29 7.37 -1.54
CA VAL A 73 4.48 6.22 -1.13
C VAL A 73 5.05 4.96 -1.77
N PHE A 74 5.53 4.04 -0.94
CA PHE A 74 6.00 2.73 -1.38
C PHE A 74 4.87 1.72 -1.46
N PHE A 75 4.90 0.89 -2.51
CA PHE A 75 3.95 -0.20 -2.76
C PHE A 75 4.70 -1.53 -2.62
N PRO A 76 4.38 -2.34 -1.62
CA PRO A 76 5.09 -3.57 -1.37
C PRO A 76 4.95 -4.64 -2.46
N HIS A 77 6.00 -5.47 -2.57
CA HIS A 77 6.00 -6.69 -3.34
C HIS A 77 5.03 -7.74 -2.76
N ALA A 78 4.80 -8.83 -3.47
CA ALA A 78 3.95 -9.94 -3.02
C ALA A 78 4.43 -10.49 -1.67
N GLY A 79 3.54 -10.63 -0.70
CA GLY A 79 3.85 -11.01 0.68
C GLY A 79 4.48 -9.90 1.53
N GLY A 80 4.94 -8.81 0.91
CA GLY A 80 5.56 -7.69 1.60
C GLY A 80 4.58 -6.85 2.40
N ALA A 81 5.12 -6.06 3.33
CA ALA A 81 4.38 -5.15 4.19
C ALA A 81 5.07 -3.77 4.26
N ALA A 82 4.36 -2.77 4.78
CA ALA A 82 4.87 -1.41 4.91
C ALA A 82 6.19 -1.33 5.67
N SER A 83 6.38 -2.18 6.68
CA SER A 83 7.60 -2.21 7.52
C SER A 83 8.88 -2.49 6.74
N PHE A 84 8.81 -3.19 5.59
CA PHE A 84 9.95 -3.43 4.71
C PHE A 84 10.65 -2.13 4.28
N TYR A 85 9.88 -1.05 4.12
CA TYR A 85 10.39 0.23 3.65
C TYR A 85 10.86 1.18 4.76
N ALA A 86 10.79 0.78 6.04
CA ALA A 86 11.26 1.61 7.15
C ALA A 86 12.77 1.96 7.05
N PRO A 87 13.68 1.05 6.61
CA PRO A 87 15.08 1.39 6.37
C PRO A 87 15.27 2.45 5.26
N PHE A 88 14.47 2.39 4.19
CA PHE A 88 14.50 3.38 3.11
C PHE A 88 14.01 4.75 3.61
N ALA A 89 12.90 4.77 4.34
CA ALA A 89 12.32 6.01 4.86
C ALA A 89 13.31 6.83 5.71
N ARG A 90 14.15 6.15 6.51
CA ARG A 90 15.18 6.79 7.33
C ARG A 90 16.30 7.46 6.53
N ARG A 91 16.46 7.11 5.25
CA ARG A 91 17.53 7.62 4.37
C ARG A 91 17.13 8.83 3.55
N PHE A 92 15.82 9.15 3.49
CA PHE A 92 15.40 10.35 2.80
C PHE A 92 15.91 11.61 3.52
N PRO A 93 16.25 12.68 2.78
CA PRO A 93 16.59 13.97 3.38
C PRO A 93 15.39 14.61 4.09
N ASP A 94 15.64 15.70 4.81
CA ASP A 94 14.56 16.48 5.44
C ASP A 94 13.65 17.10 4.37
N GLY A 95 12.37 17.26 4.73
CA GLY A 95 11.34 17.75 3.82
C GLY A 95 10.60 16.63 3.06
N TYR A 96 10.89 15.36 3.32
CA TYR A 96 10.17 14.26 2.71
C TYR A 96 9.21 13.59 3.70
N ASP A 97 7.92 13.57 3.37
CA ASP A 97 6.95 12.66 3.97
C ASP A 97 7.05 11.31 3.25
N VAL A 98 7.37 10.26 4.01
CA VAL A 98 7.54 8.91 3.46
C VAL A 98 6.55 7.97 4.12
N ALA A 99 5.82 7.25 3.30
CA ALA A 99 4.85 6.25 3.72
C ALA A 99 4.94 4.99 2.86
N ALA A 100 4.29 3.94 3.30
CA ALA A 100 4.11 2.74 2.49
C ALA A 100 2.68 2.23 2.59
N VAL A 101 2.23 1.59 1.52
CA VAL A 101 0.95 0.90 1.49
C VAL A 101 1.00 -0.29 2.42
N GLN A 102 -0.04 -0.45 3.22
CA GLN A 102 -0.26 -1.64 4.03
C GLN A 102 -1.47 -2.40 3.49
N TYR A 103 -1.21 -3.50 2.81
CA TYR A 103 -2.27 -4.35 2.28
C TYR A 103 -3.00 -5.09 3.41
N PRO A 104 -4.29 -5.44 3.24
CA PRO A 104 -5.01 -6.28 4.21
C PRO A 104 -4.46 -7.69 4.30
N GLY A 105 -4.81 -8.39 5.38
CA GLY A 105 -4.41 -9.78 5.61
C GLY A 105 -2.98 -9.95 6.14
N ARG A 106 -2.32 -8.86 6.63
CA ARG A 106 -0.97 -8.92 7.20
C ARG A 106 -0.72 -7.85 8.24
N GLN A 107 0.21 -8.13 9.16
CA GLN A 107 0.57 -7.26 10.29
C GLN A 107 -0.67 -6.78 11.06
N GLU A 108 -0.81 -5.48 11.34
CA GLU A 108 -1.97 -4.90 12.03
C GLU A 108 -3.32 -5.07 11.32
N ARG A 109 -3.30 -5.49 10.04
CA ARG A 109 -4.50 -5.77 9.24
C ARG A 109 -4.74 -7.27 9.01
N TRP A 110 -4.14 -8.14 9.81
CA TRP A 110 -4.11 -9.59 9.60
C TRP A 110 -5.51 -10.24 9.58
N GLU A 111 -6.47 -9.69 10.34
CA GLU A 111 -7.86 -10.18 10.37
C GLU A 111 -8.70 -9.72 9.17
N GLU A 112 -8.21 -8.74 8.42
CA GLU A 112 -8.97 -8.22 7.28
C GLU A 112 -8.91 -9.19 6.10
N PRO A 113 -10.03 -9.36 5.36
CA PRO A 113 -10.05 -10.23 4.19
C PRO A 113 -9.09 -9.74 3.11
N PHE A 114 -8.40 -10.67 2.46
CA PHE A 114 -7.51 -10.35 1.35
C PHE A 114 -8.25 -9.66 0.20
N VAL A 115 -7.53 -8.81 -0.51
CA VAL A 115 -7.92 -8.35 -1.84
C VAL A 115 -7.20 -9.24 -2.85
N THR A 116 -7.94 -9.84 -3.76
CA THR A 116 -7.47 -10.96 -4.58
C THR A 116 -7.01 -10.56 -5.97
N THR A 117 -7.03 -9.26 -6.31
CA THR A 117 -6.62 -8.73 -7.61
C THR A 117 -5.81 -7.45 -7.45
N VAL A 118 -4.90 -7.19 -8.40
CA VAL A 118 -4.09 -5.96 -8.46
C VAL A 118 -4.99 -4.74 -8.62
N GLU A 119 -5.98 -4.83 -9.51
CA GLU A 119 -6.95 -3.76 -9.77
C GLU A 119 -7.78 -3.45 -8.51
N GLY A 120 -8.23 -4.49 -7.80
CA GLY A 120 -8.96 -4.34 -6.56
C GLY A 120 -8.14 -3.70 -5.44
N LEU A 121 -6.82 -3.95 -5.38
CA LEU A 121 -5.90 -3.25 -4.48
C LEU A 121 -5.84 -1.76 -4.84
N ALA A 122 -5.68 -1.42 -6.12
CA ALA A 122 -5.63 -0.04 -6.59
C ALA A 122 -6.96 0.69 -6.32
N ASP A 123 -8.12 0.05 -6.57
CA ASP A 123 -9.45 0.61 -6.32
C ASP A 123 -9.67 0.97 -4.86
N ARG A 124 -9.31 0.05 -3.94
CA ARG A 124 -9.49 0.27 -2.51
C ARG A 124 -8.51 1.29 -1.93
N LEU A 125 -7.32 1.40 -2.53
CA LEU A 125 -6.29 2.36 -2.13
C LEU A 125 -6.58 3.77 -2.63
N LEU A 126 -7.32 3.92 -3.72
CA LEU A 126 -7.55 5.19 -4.43
C LEU A 126 -8.05 6.33 -3.53
N PRO A 127 -9.01 6.15 -2.60
CA PRO A 127 -9.45 7.23 -1.71
C PRO A 127 -8.33 7.80 -0.84
N SER A 128 -7.39 6.94 -0.42
CA SER A 128 -6.22 7.33 0.35
C SER A 128 -5.22 8.10 -0.52
N LEU A 129 -4.93 7.60 -1.72
CA LEU A 129 -4.01 8.26 -2.65
C LEU A 129 -4.54 9.61 -3.15
N ARG A 130 -5.85 9.77 -3.37
CA ARG A 130 -6.46 11.06 -3.72
C ARG A 130 -6.11 12.14 -2.71
N ARG A 131 -6.15 11.83 -1.41
CA ARG A 131 -5.77 12.79 -0.35
C ARG A 131 -4.30 13.18 -0.42
N TRP A 132 -3.42 12.25 -0.80
CA TRP A 132 -2.00 12.52 -0.97
C TRP A 132 -1.71 13.33 -2.25
N ALA A 133 -2.41 13.03 -3.33
CA ALA A 133 -2.24 13.63 -4.65
C ALA A 133 -2.91 15.02 -4.79
N SER A 134 -3.85 15.38 -3.92
CA SER A 134 -4.52 16.68 -3.95
C SER A 134 -3.69 17.83 -3.36
N GLU A 135 -2.59 17.53 -2.70
CA GLU A 135 -1.67 18.54 -2.18
C GLU A 135 -0.70 19.00 -3.28
N PRO A 136 -0.37 20.30 -3.34
CA PRO A 136 0.46 20.87 -4.40
C PRO A 136 1.96 20.64 -4.17
N VAL A 137 2.34 19.41 -3.80
CA VAL A 137 3.73 18.97 -3.63
C VAL A 137 3.99 17.73 -4.46
N PRO A 138 5.22 17.51 -4.96
CA PRO A 138 5.55 16.30 -5.70
C PRO A 138 5.20 15.04 -4.92
N LEU A 139 4.52 14.09 -5.59
CA LEU A 139 4.18 12.78 -5.06
C LEU A 139 4.85 11.69 -5.91
N VAL A 140 5.75 10.93 -5.30
CA VAL A 140 6.40 9.79 -5.95
C VAL A 140 5.77 8.48 -5.49
N LEU A 141 5.18 7.75 -6.41
CA LEU A 141 4.64 6.41 -6.20
C LEU A 141 5.71 5.40 -6.58
N VAL A 142 6.19 4.62 -5.62
CA VAL A 142 7.32 3.69 -5.79
C VAL A 142 6.84 2.27 -5.60
N GLY A 143 6.74 1.49 -6.67
CA GLY A 143 6.33 0.09 -6.59
C GLY A 143 7.47 -0.88 -6.90
N HIS A 144 7.58 -1.98 -6.14
CA HIS A 144 8.50 -3.07 -6.42
C HIS A 144 7.74 -4.36 -6.71
N SER A 145 8.09 -5.07 -7.78
CA SER A 145 7.47 -6.35 -8.17
C SER A 145 5.95 -6.21 -8.32
N MET A 146 5.12 -6.98 -7.58
CA MET A 146 3.66 -6.78 -7.55
C MET A 146 3.29 -5.31 -7.27
N GLY A 147 4.00 -4.67 -6.34
CA GLY A 147 3.76 -3.26 -5.99
C GLY A 147 3.91 -2.31 -7.16
N ALA A 148 4.75 -2.62 -8.17
CA ALA A 148 4.87 -1.82 -9.38
C ALA A 148 3.59 -1.87 -10.22
N SER A 149 2.95 -3.04 -10.33
CA SER A 149 1.66 -3.18 -11.00
C SER A 149 0.55 -2.42 -10.25
N VAL A 150 0.51 -2.51 -8.91
CA VAL A 150 -0.48 -1.78 -8.10
C VAL A 150 -0.25 -0.27 -8.19
N ALA A 151 1.01 0.20 -8.20
CA ALA A 151 1.35 1.62 -8.35
C ALA A 151 0.96 2.14 -9.74
N PHE A 152 1.20 1.38 -10.81
CA PHE A 152 0.79 1.73 -12.17
C PHE A 152 -0.72 1.84 -12.29
N GLU A 153 -1.48 0.83 -11.84
CA GLU A 153 -2.94 0.86 -11.80
C GLU A 153 -3.50 2.02 -10.98
N SER A 154 -2.84 2.34 -9.87
CA SER A 154 -3.20 3.51 -9.04
C SER A 154 -2.94 4.82 -9.78
N THR A 155 -1.84 4.92 -10.53
CA THR A 155 -1.50 6.10 -11.31
C THR A 155 -2.50 6.32 -12.44
N LEU A 156 -2.94 5.27 -13.14
CA LEU A 156 -4.00 5.33 -14.14
C LEU A 156 -5.30 5.92 -13.56
N ARG A 157 -5.70 5.45 -12.37
CA ARG A 157 -6.91 5.94 -11.69
C ARG A 157 -6.79 7.40 -11.25
N LEU A 158 -5.63 7.80 -10.75
CA LEU A 158 -5.35 9.21 -10.42
C LEU A 158 -5.37 10.10 -11.68
N GLY A 159 -4.93 9.57 -12.83
CA GLY A 159 -5.00 10.24 -14.13
C GLY A 159 -6.44 10.52 -14.56
N HIS A 160 -7.34 9.55 -14.39
CA HIS A 160 -8.77 9.74 -14.64
C HIS A 160 -9.37 10.87 -13.78
N ASP A 161 -8.87 11.04 -12.55
CA ASP A 161 -9.25 12.11 -11.63
C ASP A 161 -8.51 13.44 -11.88
N ARG A 162 -7.58 13.49 -12.85
CA ARG A 162 -6.68 14.64 -13.13
C ARG A 162 -5.80 15.05 -11.93
N LEU A 163 -5.40 14.08 -11.11
CA LEU A 163 -4.59 14.27 -9.91
C LEU A 163 -3.10 13.89 -10.12
N THR A 164 -2.63 13.81 -11.37
CA THR A 164 -1.27 13.37 -11.70
C THR A 164 -0.29 14.51 -11.97
N ALA A 165 -0.72 15.77 -11.95
CA ALA A 165 0.13 16.91 -12.30
C ALA A 165 1.48 16.96 -11.56
N HIS A 166 1.49 16.57 -10.28
CA HIS A 166 2.71 16.50 -9.46
C HIS A 166 3.16 15.07 -9.16
N CYS A 167 2.58 14.07 -9.85
CA CYS A 167 2.94 12.68 -9.63
C CYS A 167 4.18 12.26 -10.43
N ARG A 168 4.92 11.32 -9.89
CA ARG A 168 6.02 10.59 -10.54
C ARG A 168 5.83 9.11 -10.21
N LEU A 169 6.06 8.24 -11.19
CA LEU A 169 5.96 6.79 -11.00
C LEU A 169 7.34 6.16 -11.06
N VAL A 170 7.68 5.38 -10.06
CA VAL A 170 8.87 4.53 -10.03
C VAL A 170 8.43 3.08 -10.03
N VAL A 171 8.79 2.36 -11.06
CA VAL A 171 8.53 0.91 -11.20
C VAL A 171 9.85 0.15 -11.05
N SER A 172 9.85 -0.88 -10.24
CA SER A 172 11.06 -1.62 -9.88
C SER A 172 10.81 -3.13 -9.94
N GLY A 173 11.71 -3.87 -10.60
CA GLY A 173 11.66 -5.33 -10.67
C GLY A 173 10.34 -5.87 -11.25
N ARG A 174 9.81 -5.22 -12.29
CA ARG A 174 8.58 -5.65 -12.97
C ARG A 174 8.66 -5.39 -14.46
N ALA A 175 8.33 -6.40 -15.27
CA ALA A 175 8.17 -6.26 -16.71
C ALA A 175 7.01 -5.29 -17.04
N ALA A 176 7.13 -4.59 -18.16
CA ALA A 176 6.09 -3.66 -18.61
C ALA A 176 4.77 -4.38 -18.92
N PRO A 177 3.61 -3.68 -18.84
CA PRO A 177 2.30 -4.24 -19.13
C PRO A 177 2.18 -4.86 -20.53
N SER A 178 2.91 -4.35 -21.52
CA SER A 178 2.93 -4.88 -22.90
C SER A 178 3.71 -6.17 -23.06
N VAL A 179 4.46 -6.61 -22.06
CA VAL A 179 5.24 -7.85 -22.10
C VAL A 179 4.34 -9.01 -21.68
N THR A 180 3.99 -9.85 -22.66
CA THR A 180 3.21 -11.06 -22.40
C THR A 180 4.10 -12.14 -21.78
N ARG A 181 3.65 -12.72 -20.67
CA ARG A 181 4.31 -13.82 -19.98
C ARG A 181 3.30 -14.91 -19.66
N GLU A 182 3.76 -16.14 -19.66
CA GLU A 182 2.99 -17.24 -19.09
C GLU A 182 2.77 -17.02 -17.59
N ALA A 183 1.57 -17.38 -17.15
CA ALA A 183 1.23 -17.30 -15.74
C ALA A 183 2.11 -18.29 -14.95
N GLN A 184 2.83 -17.82 -13.96
CA GLN A 184 3.59 -18.68 -13.08
C GLN A 184 2.66 -19.29 -12.04
N GLU A 185 2.34 -20.55 -12.18
CA GLU A 185 1.57 -21.31 -11.20
C GLU A 185 2.50 -22.11 -10.28
N PHE A 186 2.06 -22.33 -9.05
CA PHE A 186 2.77 -23.12 -8.05
C PHE A 186 1.85 -24.27 -7.65
N ASP A 187 2.33 -25.51 -7.85
CA ASP A 187 1.57 -26.71 -7.55
C ASP A 187 1.46 -26.98 -6.05
N SER A 188 2.43 -26.51 -5.29
CA SER A 188 2.49 -26.66 -3.84
C SER A 188 3.03 -25.41 -3.14
N ASP A 189 2.86 -25.37 -1.82
CA ASP A 189 3.48 -24.36 -0.97
C ASP A 189 5.01 -24.44 -1.00
N GLN A 190 5.55 -25.65 -1.13
CA GLN A 190 6.99 -25.85 -1.19
C GLN A 190 7.56 -25.22 -2.46
N ASP A 191 6.89 -25.35 -3.61
CA ASP A 191 7.33 -24.71 -4.87
C ASP A 191 7.34 -23.18 -4.75
N LEU A 192 6.33 -22.63 -4.08
CA LEU A 192 6.27 -21.18 -3.79
C LEU A 192 7.40 -20.76 -2.84
N LEU A 193 7.69 -21.54 -1.79
CA LEU A 193 8.77 -21.27 -0.84
C LEU A 193 10.15 -21.34 -1.52
N ASP A 194 10.37 -22.34 -2.36
CA ASP A 194 11.61 -22.48 -3.13
C ASP A 194 11.78 -21.34 -4.12
N HIS A 195 10.68 -20.86 -4.70
CA HIS A 195 10.68 -19.69 -5.55
C HIS A 195 11.08 -18.42 -4.77
N LEU A 196 10.48 -18.18 -3.60
CA LEU A 196 10.81 -17.05 -2.72
C LEU A 196 12.28 -17.09 -2.29
N ALA A 197 12.80 -18.25 -1.95
CA ALA A 197 14.20 -18.44 -1.59
C ALA A 197 15.15 -18.09 -2.74
N ARG A 198 14.81 -18.44 -3.98
CA ARG A 198 15.60 -18.08 -5.17
C ARG A 198 15.57 -16.60 -5.49
N LEU A 199 14.46 -15.91 -5.24
CA LEU A 199 14.36 -14.48 -5.48
C LEU A 199 15.16 -13.65 -4.48
N GLY A 200 15.36 -14.15 -3.27
CA GLY A 200 15.86 -13.37 -2.13
C GLY A 200 14.77 -12.42 -1.60
N GLY A 201 15.07 -11.57 -0.65
CA GLY A 201 14.12 -10.56 -0.12
C GLY A 201 13.26 -11.03 1.05
N THR A 202 13.19 -12.32 1.31
CA THR A 202 12.64 -12.87 2.56
C THR A 202 13.80 -13.28 3.46
N ASP A 203 13.77 -12.84 4.73
CA ASP A 203 14.77 -13.20 5.70
C ASP A 203 14.87 -14.74 5.81
N PRO A 204 16.06 -15.36 5.66
CA PRO A 204 16.23 -16.80 5.83
C PRO A 204 15.70 -17.32 7.16
N ALA A 205 15.74 -16.52 8.23
CA ALA A 205 15.16 -16.89 9.53
C ALA A 205 13.63 -17.04 9.47
N ILE A 206 12.95 -16.26 8.63
CA ILE A 206 11.50 -16.40 8.40
C ILE A 206 11.24 -17.68 7.59
N LEU A 207 11.99 -17.89 6.50
CA LEU A 207 11.84 -19.08 5.65
C LEU A 207 12.09 -20.40 6.40
N SER A 208 12.96 -20.37 7.42
CA SER A 208 13.31 -21.56 8.22
C SER A 208 12.41 -21.76 9.44
N SER A 209 11.48 -20.83 9.75
CA SER A 209 10.55 -20.93 10.88
C SER A 209 9.16 -21.34 10.42
N PRO A 210 8.70 -22.58 10.66
CA PRO A 210 7.36 -23.02 10.28
C PRO A 210 6.25 -22.11 10.79
N ASP A 211 6.30 -21.70 12.06
CA ASP A 211 5.29 -20.85 12.68
C ASP A 211 5.18 -19.47 12.00
N LEU A 212 6.32 -18.86 11.61
CA LEU A 212 6.33 -17.59 10.91
C LEU A 212 5.86 -17.75 9.46
N MET A 213 6.18 -18.88 8.84
CA MET A 213 5.73 -19.18 7.49
C MET A 213 4.23 -19.45 7.44
N ASP A 214 3.67 -20.19 8.37
CA ASP A 214 2.22 -20.41 8.45
C ASP A 214 1.45 -19.10 8.58
N LEU A 215 2.02 -18.13 9.27
CA LEU A 215 1.43 -16.79 9.40
C LEU A 215 1.57 -15.93 8.12
N ALA A 216 2.69 -16.05 7.40
CA ALA A 216 2.98 -15.21 6.22
C ALA A 216 2.44 -15.82 4.91
N LEU A 217 2.43 -17.13 4.79
CA LEU A 217 2.14 -17.86 3.57
C LEU A 217 0.76 -17.57 2.96
N PRO A 218 -0.34 -17.42 3.75
CA PRO A 218 -1.63 -17.04 3.19
C PRO A 218 -1.59 -15.72 2.41
N ALA A 219 -0.89 -14.70 2.94
CA ALA A 219 -0.74 -13.41 2.27
C ALA A 219 0.13 -13.52 1.01
N VAL A 220 1.25 -14.25 1.10
CA VAL A 220 2.14 -14.51 -0.05
C VAL A 220 1.36 -15.20 -1.17
N ARG A 221 0.65 -16.27 -0.85
CA ARG A 221 -0.14 -17.05 -1.82
C ARG A 221 -1.24 -16.21 -2.48
N ASN A 222 -1.95 -15.40 -1.69
CA ASN A 222 -2.96 -14.50 -2.22
C ASN A 222 -2.35 -13.51 -3.23
N ASP A 223 -1.24 -12.89 -2.86
CA ASP A 223 -0.60 -11.87 -3.66
C ASP A 223 0.02 -12.44 -4.95
N TYR A 224 0.64 -13.62 -4.87
CA TYR A 224 1.14 -14.30 -6.07
C TYR A 224 -0.01 -14.65 -7.02
N ARG A 225 -1.14 -15.16 -6.51
CA ARG A 225 -2.32 -15.39 -7.35
C ARG A 225 -2.85 -14.11 -7.97
N ALA A 226 -2.88 -13.01 -7.23
CA ALA A 226 -3.32 -11.72 -7.72
C ALA A 226 -2.41 -11.23 -8.87
N VAL A 227 -1.08 -11.27 -8.68
CA VAL A 227 -0.13 -10.75 -9.67
C VAL A 227 0.03 -11.66 -10.88
N THR A 228 -0.11 -12.98 -10.70
CA THR A 228 -0.03 -13.95 -11.80
C THR A 228 -1.25 -13.86 -12.72
N ARG A 229 -2.43 -13.58 -12.15
CA ARG A 229 -3.68 -13.41 -12.90
C ARG A 229 -3.91 -12.00 -13.40
N TYR A 230 -3.06 -11.06 -13.02
CA TYR A 230 -3.17 -9.69 -13.47
C TYR A 230 -2.92 -9.58 -14.97
N GLN A 231 -3.93 -9.09 -15.67
CA GLN A 231 -3.89 -8.85 -17.11
C GLN A 231 -4.00 -7.33 -17.35
N PRO A 232 -2.87 -6.63 -17.42
CA PRO A 232 -2.89 -5.20 -17.69
C PRO A 232 -3.47 -4.93 -19.09
N VAL A 233 -4.09 -3.77 -19.24
CA VAL A 233 -4.45 -3.28 -20.58
C VAL A 233 -3.14 -3.01 -21.33
N PRO A 234 -2.86 -3.69 -22.46
CA PRO A 234 -1.55 -3.62 -23.14
C PRO A 234 -1.16 -2.19 -23.59
N ASP A 235 -2.15 -1.38 -23.95
CA ASP A 235 -1.96 -0.01 -24.43
C ASP A 235 -2.21 1.05 -23.35
N ALA A 236 -2.32 0.64 -22.08
CA ALA A 236 -2.50 1.57 -20.97
C ALA A 236 -1.27 2.47 -20.82
N VAL A 237 -1.50 3.77 -20.78
CA VAL A 237 -0.45 4.80 -20.74
C VAL A 237 -0.78 5.81 -19.64
N VAL A 238 0.22 6.18 -18.85
CA VAL A 238 0.12 7.25 -17.85
C VAL A 238 0.69 8.56 -18.42
N GLU A 239 0.15 9.70 -18.01
CA GLU A 239 0.67 11.03 -18.33
C GLU A 239 1.68 11.51 -17.27
N THR A 240 2.40 10.58 -16.68
CA THR A 240 3.28 10.77 -15.52
C THR A 240 4.68 10.30 -15.90
N PRO A 241 5.75 11.04 -15.60
CA PRO A 241 7.12 10.57 -15.82
C PRO A 241 7.38 9.26 -15.08
N VAL A 242 8.04 8.32 -15.77
CA VAL A 242 8.35 6.98 -15.25
C VAL A 242 9.85 6.77 -15.10
N LEU A 243 10.29 6.41 -13.91
CA LEU A 243 11.60 5.83 -13.65
C LEU A 243 11.43 4.32 -13.49
N CYS A 244 12.12 3.56 -14.32
CA CYS A 244 12.18 2.10 -14.19
C CYS A 244 13.52 1.70 -13.56
N LEU A 245 13.47 0.85 -12.52
CA LEU A 245 14.63 0.28 -11.86
C LEU A 245 14.64 -1.24 -12.08
N THR A 246 15.80 -1.80 -12.44
CA THR A 246 15.95 -3.24 -12.61
C THR A 246 17.29 -3.72 -12.08
N GLY A 247 17.37 -4.98 -11.67
CA GLY A 247 18.63 -5.65 -11.35
C GLY A 247 19.28 -6.22 -12.62
N ASP A 248 20.62 -6.18 -12.72
CA ASP A 248 21.36 -6.74 -13.85
C ASP A 248 21.32 -8.28 -13.92
N ARG A 249 20.89 -8.93 -12.82
CA ARG A 249 20.77 -10.38 -12.68
C ARG A 249 19.41 -10.78 -12.10
N ASP A 250 18.38 -9.94 -12.35
CA ASP A 250 17.02 -10.23 -11.92
C ASP A 250 16.44 -11.39 -12.72
N PRO A 251 16.12 -12.56 -12.12
CA PRO A 251 15.56 -13.70 -12.82
C PRO A 251 14.11 -13.48 -13.26
N GLN A 252 13.45 -12.42 -12.76
CA GLN A 252 12.06 -12.11 -13.07
C GLN A 252 11.91 -11.08 -14.18
N VAL A 253 12.91 -10.23 -14.43
CA VAL A 253 12.77 -9.11 -15.38
C VAL A 253 14.11 -8.89 -16.09
N THR A 254 14.12 -9.03 -17.40
CA THR A 254 15.30 -8.67 -18.21
C THR A 254 15.35 -7.13 -18.39
N PRO A 255 16.53 -6.58 -18.70
CA PRO A 255 16.66 -5.15 -19.02
C PRO A 255 15.77 -4.72 -20.20
N GLU A 256 15.56 -5.57 -21.20
CA GLU A 256 14.70 -5.31 -22.36
C GLU A 256 13.23 -5.21 -21.96
N GLU A 257 12.76 -6.11 -21.09
CA GLU A 257 11.40 -6.08 -20.56
C GLU A 257 11.18 -4.87 -19.64
N ALA A 258 12.20 -4.46 -18.93
CA ALA A 258 12.18 -3.22 -18.14
C ALA A 258 12.16 -1.98 -19.05
N ALA A 259 12.91 -1.97 -20.16
CA ALA A 259 12.92 -0.88 -21.12
C ALA A 259 11.56 -0.69 -21.82
N ALA A 260 10.74 -1.73 -21.93
CA ALA A 260 9.41 -1.66 -22.52
C ALA A 260 8.44 -0.74 -21.75
N TRP A 261 8.73 -0.39 -20.50
CA TRP A 261 7.97 0.63 -19.75
C TRP A 261 7.94 2.00 -20.44
N LYS A 262 8.88 2.25 -21.36
CA LYS A 262 8.90 3.48 -22.17
C LYS A 262 7.61 3.70 -22.95
N SER A 263 6.94 2.63 -23.40
CA SER A 263 5.67 2.71 -24.14
C SER A 263 4.45 2.98 -23.25
N HIS A 264 4.61 2.93 -21.92
CA HIS A 264 3.54 3.09 -20.95
C HIS A 264 3.50 4.48 -20.28
N THR A 265 4.22 5.46 -20.86
CA THR A 265 4.11 6.86 -20.47
C THR A 265 4.18 7.78 -21.67
N THR A 266 3.37 8.86 -21.66
CA THR A 266 3.47 9.97 -22.64
C THR A 266 4.42 11.08 -22.15
N ALA A 267 4.89 10.99 -20.90
CA ALA A 267 5.85 11.93 -20.30
C ALA A 267 7.30 11.38 -20.42
N GLY A 268 8.18 11.78 -19.53
CA GLY A 268 9.57 11.32 -19.53
C GLY A 268 9.72 9.86 -19.07
N PHE A 269 10.68 9.15 -19.66
CA PHE A 269 11.08 7.80 -19.25
C PHE A 269 12.58 7.72 -19.00
N ARG A 270 12.94 7.04 -17.91
CA ARG A 270 14.34 6.73 -17.57
C ARG A 270 14.43 5.29 -17.07
N LEU A 271 15.45 4.57 -17.52
CA LEU A 271 15.79 3.23 -17.04
C LEU A 271 17.12 3.29 -16.29
N GLU A 272 17.17 2.72 -15.11
CA GLU A 272 18.38 2.52 -14.32
C GLU A 272 18.53 1.04 -13.99
N THR A 273 19.71 0.51 -14.30
CA THR A 273 20.08 -0.87 -13.97
C THR A 273 21.08 -0.86 -12.81
N LEU A 274 20.77 -1.61 -11.76
CA LEU A 274 21.61 -1.73 -10.58
C LEU A 274 22.16 -3.16 -10.47
N PRO A 275 23.34 -3.36 -9.89
CA PRO A 275 23.85 -4.71 -9.66
C PRO A 275 22.93 -5.50 -8.74
N GLY A 276 22.67 -6.76 -9.03
CA GLY A 276 21.92 -7.65 -8.14
C GLY A 276 20.76 -8.40 -8.80
N GLY A 277 20.09 -9.25 -7.99
CA GLY A 277 18.93 -10.03 -8.37
C GLY A 277 17.63 -9.23 -8.23
N HIS A 278 16.51 -9.95 -7.97
CA HIS A 278 15.18 -9.34 -7.89
C HIS A 278 15.09 -8.28 -6.78
N PHE A 279 15.70 -8.52 -5.63
CA PHE A 279 15.70 -7.59 -4.48
C PHE A 279 16.94 -6.68 -4.41
N PHE A 280 17.53 -6.35 -5.56
CA PHE A 280 18.66 -5.41 -5.66
C PHE A 280 18.46 -4.11 -4.85
N LEU A 281 17.21 -3.66 -4.71
CA LEU A 281 16.89 -2.44 -3.97
C LEU A 281 17.30 -2.53 -2.49
N SER A 282 17.31 -3.72 -1.90
CA SER A 282 17.71 -3.93 -0.49
C SER A 282 19.20 -3.70 -0.27
N ASP A 283 20.02 -4.06 -1.25
CA ASP A 283 21.48 -3.88 -1.22
C ASP A 283 21.90 -2.45 -1.58
N HIS A 284 21.06 -1.72 -2.33
CA HIS A 284 21.34 -0.40 -2.87
C HIS A 284 20.41 0.70 -2.33
N GLN A 285 20.01 0.61 -1.05
CA GLN A 285 18.99 1.50 -0.46
C GLN A 285 19.32 2.99 -0.65
N ASP A 286 20.56 3.41 -0.42
CA ASP A 286 20.97 4.82 -0.58
C ASP A 286 20.89 5.29 -2.03
N THR A 287 21.25 4.43 -2.99
CA THR A 287 21.11 4.73 -4.42
C THR A 287 19.66 4.83 -4.84
N VAL A 288 18.81 3.88 -4.41
CA VAL A 288 17.38 3.91 -4.69
C VAL A 288 16.74 5.16 -4.12
N VAL A 289 17.02 5.51 -2.86
CA VAL A 289 16.49 6.73 -2.23
C VAL A 289 16.92 7.99 -2.98
N ARG A 290 18.21 8.09 -3.37
CA ARG A 290 18.71 9.22 -4.16
C ARG A 290 17.99 9.33 -5.52
N LEU A 291 17.76 8.22 -6.22
CA LEU A 291 17.04 8.21 -7.50
C LEU A 291 15.58 8.64 -7.35
N VAL A 292 14.90 8.14 -6.31
CA VAL A 292 13.52 8.51 -5.97
C VAL A 292 13.43 9.99 -5.58
N ALA A 293 14.37 10.51 -4.78
CA ALA A 293 14.41 11.91 -4.40
C ALA A 293 14.64 12.81 -5.64
N ALA A 294 15.56 12.42 -6.52
CA ALA A 294 15.80 13.14 -7.78
C ALA A 294 14.56 13.20 -8.68
N CYS A 295 13.70 12.15 -8.67
CA CYS A 295 12.42 12.19 -9.39
C CYS A 295 11.46 13.24 -8.82
N ALA A 296 11.43 13.40 -7.49
CA ALA A 296 10.59 14.42 -6.85
C ALA A 296 11.07 15.85 -7.17
N GLU A 297 12.39 16.04 -7.32
CA GLU A 297 13.02 17.33 -7.56
C GLU A 297 13.06 17.72 -9.06
N ALA A 298 12.90 16.74 -9.95
CA ALA A 298 12.80 17.00 -11.38
C ALA A 298 11.51 17.77 -11.67
N GLY A 299 11.62 19.09 -11.86
CA GLY A 299 10.51 19.93 -12.30
C GLY A 299 9.94 19.45 -13.64
N ASP A 300 8.71 19.81 -13.93
CA ASP A 300 8.09 19.60 -15.23
C ASP A 300 8.90 20.33 -16.31
N ARG A 301 9.82 19.61 -16.98
CA ARG A 301 10.51 20.10 -18.18
C ARG A 301 9.93 19.45 -19.39
#